data_cd45792b926ddd055a22b5692cfbecc4
#
_entry.id   cd45792b926ddd055a22b5692cfbecc4
#
_cell.length_a   1.000
_cell.length_b   1.000
_cell.length_c   1.000
_cell.angle_alpha   90.00
_cell.angle_beta   90.00
_cell.angle_gamma   90.00
#
_symmetry.space_group_name_H-M   'P 1'
#
loop_
_entity.id
_entity.type
_entity.pdbx_description
1 polymer ?
#
loop_
_entity_poly.entity_id
_entity_poly.type
_entity_poly.pdbx_seq_one_letter_code
_entity_poly.pdbx_strand_id
1 'polypeptide(L)'
;VHLHVVDHPLAAMALTVLRDERTPRDRFRPALHDLATMLVYEATRALPVMPVTVTTPLATTAGTRLAAEPVVAPVLRAGLGMLPAALALLPTAHTAFIGLARDETTHQPTAYLESVPDDLAGHPVFLLDPMLATGGSALHCLRLLLDRGARGITVVAVVAAPEGLVALESGLPADAAAELTVVAAAVDERLNDTAYIVPGLGDAGDRIFGLM
;
A
#
# COMPACT_ATOMS: atom_id res chain seq x y z
N VAL A 1 -9.68 -5.51 11.30
CA VAL A 1 -8.49 -5.31 10.45
C VAL A 1 -7.53 -6.47 10.66
N HIS A 2 -7.10 -7.12 9.58
CA HIS A 2 -6.08 -8.17 9.61
C HIS A 2 -4.71 -7.55 9.37
N LEU A 3 -3.84 -7.60 10.36
CA LEU A 3 -2.46 -7.11 10.24
C LEU A 3 -1.51 -8.27 9.92
N HIS A 4 -0.72 -8.10 8.86
CA HIS A 4 0.38 -8.99 8.50
C HIS A 4 1.70 -8.21 8.45
N VAL A 5 2.57 -8.46 9.42
CA VAL A 5 3.93 -7.89 9.43
C VAL A 5 4.86 -8.89 8.74
N VAL A 6 5.57 -8.43 7.71
CA VAL A 6 6.46 -9.28 6.90
C VAL A 6 7.76 -9.51 7.65
N ASP A 7 7.89 -10.69 8.25
CA ASP A 7 9.10 -11.14 8.94
C ASP A 7 10.04 -11.85 7.95
N HIS A 8 10.85 -11.04 7.26
CA HIS A 8 11.83 -11.55 6.29
C HIS A 8 13.17 -10.79 6.38
N PRO A 9 14.33 -11.46 6.42
CA PRO A 9 15.65 -10.82 6.57
C PRO A 9 15.91 -9.74 5.50
N LEU A 10 15.55 -9.98 4.25
CA LEU A 10 15.75 -9.00 3.18
C LEU A 10 14.85 -7.77 3.34
N ALA A 11 13.61 -7.95 3.83
CA ALA A 11 12.73 -6.84 4.15
C ALA A 11 13.31 -6.00 5.31
N ALA A 12 13.82 -6.64 6.35
CA ALA A 12 14.49 -5.97 7.46
C ALA A 12 15.75 -5.21 7.01
N MET A 13 16.56 -5.77 6.11
CA MET A 13 17.71 -5.07 5.52
C MET A 13 17.30 -3.84 4.72
N ALA A 14 16.31 -3.93 3.85
CA ALA A 14 15.80 -2.80 3.08
C ALA A 14 15.21 -1.72 3.99
N LEU A 15 14.44 -2.11 5.01
CA LEU A 15 13.89 -1.21 6.02
C LEU A 15 15.02 -0.49 6.80
N THR A 16 16.11 -1.17 7.13
CA THR A 16 17.29 -0.57 7.78
C THR A 16 17.86 0.57 6.94
N VAL A 17 17.99 0.37 5.63
CA VAL A 17 18.45 1.42 4.71
C VAL A 17 17.48 2.61 4.67
N LEU A 18 16.17 2.34 4.66
CA LEU A 18 15.14 3.39 4.65
C LEU A 18 15.12 4.19 5.96
N ARG A 19 15.42 3.58 7.10
CA ARG A 19 15.44 4.24 8.41
C ARG A 19 16.67 5.14 8.63
N ASP A 20 17.82 4.82 8.03
CA ASP A 20 19.03 5.62 8.23
C ASP A 20 18.85 7.02 7.60
N GLU A 21 18.92 8.06 8.43
CA GLU A 21 18.78 9.47 8.01
C GLU A 21 19.83 9.89 6.98
N ARG A 22 21.01 9.24 7.00
CA ARG A 22 22.13 9.49 6.09
C ARG A 22 21.95 8.85 4.72
N THR A 23 20.92 7.99 4.54
CA THR A 23 20.68 7.34 3.26
C THR A 23 20.30 8.38 2.20
N PRO A 24 21.13 8.59 1.17
CA PRO A 24 20.83 9.54 0.12
C PRO A 24 19.71 9.01 -0.79
N ARG A 25 19.10 9.90 -1.54
CA ARG A 25 17.92 9.62 -2.36
C ARG A 25 18.11 8.52 -3.41
N ASP A 26 19.31 8.47 -4.00
CA ASP A 26 19.69 7.46 -5.00
C ASP A 26 19.82 6.04 -4.42
N ARG A 27 19.94 5.90 -3.10
CA ARG A 27 19.90 4.64 -2.37
C ARG A 27 18.54 4.38 -1.69
N PHE A 28 17.86 5.46 -1.28
CA PHE A 28 16.53 5.35 -0.66
C PHE A 28 15.50 4.77 -1.64
N ARG A 29 15.45 5.29 -2.87
CA ARG A 29 14.49 4.84 -3.90
C ARG A 29 14.62 3.36 -4.26
N PRO A 30 15.83 2.82 -4.56
CA PRO A 30 15.99 1.38 -4.76
C PRO A 30 15.59 0.54 -3.55
N ALA A 31 15.98 0.94 -2.33
CA ALA A 31 15.61 0.21 -1.12
C ALA A 31 14.08 0.20 -0.90
N LEU A 32 13.40 1.32 -1.20
CA LEU A 32 11.93 1.38 -1.18
C LEU A 32 11.31 0.47 -2.23
N HIS A 33 11.86 0.46 -3.45
CA HIS A 33 11.40 -0.44 -4.51
C HIS A 33 11.53 -1.91 -4.13
N ASP A 34 12.69 -2.30 -3.60
CA ASP A 34 12.96 -3.68 -3.18
C ASP A 34 12.03 -4.11 -2.04
N LEU A 35 11.84 -3.24 -1.03
CA LEU A 35 10.92 -3.51 0.07
C LEU A 35 9.47 -3.56 -0.41
N ALA A 36 9.05 -2.61 -1.26
CA ALA A 36 7.71 -2.61 -1.83
C ALA A 36 7.43 -3.88 -2.65
N THR A 37 8.43 -4.40 -3.39
CA THR A 37 8.31 -5.67 -4.10
C THR A 37 8.00 -6.83 -3.16
N MET A 38 8.71 -6.93 -2.03
CA MET A 38 8.48 -7.98 -1.03
C MET A 38 7.11 -7.83 -0.36
N LEU A 39 6.71 -6.60 -0.02
CA LEU A 39 5.42 -6.32 0.61
C LEU A 39 4.25 -6.65 -0.33
N VAL A 40 4.33 -6.24 -1.59
CA VAL A 40 3.28 -6.54 -2.58
C VAL A 40 3.24 -8.05 -2.88
N TYR A 41 4.39 -8.71 -2.95
CA TYR A 41 4.44 -10.17 -3.10
C TYR A 41 3.68 -10.87 -1.96
N GLU A 42 3.90 -10.48 -0.71
CA GLU A 42 3.15 -11.02 0.42
C GLU A 42 1.66 -10.63 0.39
N ALA A 43 1.35 -9.40 0.03
CA ALA A 43 -0.03 -8.90 -0.08
C ALA A 43 -0.85 -9.67 -1.12
N THR A 44 -0.20 -10.21 -2.16
CA THR A 44 -0.86 -10.98 -3.23
C THR A 44 -1.03 -12.47 -2.92
N ARG A 45 -0.53 -12.96 -1.78
CA ARG A 45 -0.50 -14.39 -1.44
C ARG A 45 -1.87 -15.08 -1.47
N ALA A 46 -2.92 -14.37 -1.11
CA ALA A 46 -4.30 -14.87 -1.04
C ALA A 46 -5.14 -14.54 -2.27
N LEU A 47 -4.53 -14.02 -3.35
CA LEU A 47 -5.30 -13.69 -4.55
C LEU A 47 -5.96 -14.93 -5.15
N PRO A 48 -7.24 -14.85 -5.53
CA PRO A 48 -7.93 -15.95 -6.17
C PRO A 48 -7.36 -16.21 -7.56
N VAL A 49 -7.19 -17.49 -7.88
CA VAL A 49 -6.65 -17.94 -9.16
C VAL A 49 -7.64 -18.85 -9.86
N MET A 50 -7.54 -18.93 -11.19
CA MET A 50 -8.33 -19.83 -12.01
C MET A 50 -7.43 -20.68 -12.91
N PRO A 51 -7.84 -21.94 -13.22
CA PRO A 51 -7.07 -22.81 -14.10
C PRO A 51 -7.16 -22.32 -15.54
N VAL A 52 -6.06 -22.52 -16.27
CA VAL A 52 -5.98 -22.33 -17.72
C VAL A 52 -5.24 -23.51 -18.35
N THR A 53 -5.56 -23.80 -19.60
CA THR A 53 -4.81 -24.81 -20.36
C THR A 53 -3.66 -24.10 -21.09
N VAL A 54 -2.45 -24.62 -20.94
CA VAL A 54 -1.25 -24.12 -21.65
C VAL A 54 -0.62 -25.26 -22.45
N THR A 55 -0.06 -24.91 -23.62
CA THR A 55 0.72 -25.84 -24.44
C THR A 55 2.19 -25.50 -24.30
N THR A 56 2.93 -26.42 -23.71
CA THR A 56 4.39 -26.36 -23.62
C THR A 56 5.01 -26.88 -24.91
N PRO A 57 6.31 -26.72 -25.12
CA PRO A 57 6.98 -27.36 -26.29
C PRO A 57 6.85 -28.89 -26.37
N LEU A 58 6.47 -29.54 -25.25
CA LEU A 58 6.41 -31.02 -25.18
C LEU A 58 5.00 -31.57 -25.04
N ALA A 59 4.09 -30.87 -24.34
CA ALA A 59 2.75 -31.38 -24.06
C ALA A 59 1.79 -30.27 -23.60
N THR A 60 0.52 -30.55 -23.63
CA THR A 60 -0.53 -29.73 -23.00
C THR A 60 -0.58 -30.01 -21.52
N THR A 61 -0.71 -28.96 -20.69
CA THR A 61 -0.80 -29.09 -19.22
C THR A 61 -1.71 -28.01 -18.63
N ALA A 62 -2.06 -28.14 -17.35
CA ALA A 62 -2.76 -27.10 -16.60
C ALA A 62 -1.77 -26.03 -16.16
N GLY A 63 -2.18 -24.77 -16.33
CA GLY A 63 -1.55 -23.58 -15.77
C GLY A 63 -2.52 -22.82 -14.88
N THR A 64 -2.09 -21.64 -14.41
CA THR A 64 -2.87 -20.79 -13.49
C THR A 64 -2.77 -19.33 -13.93
N ARG A 65 -3.86 -18.59 -13.78
CA ARG A 65 -3.88 -17.13 -13.89
C ARG A 65 -4.71 -16.51 -12.77
N LEU A 66 -4.58 -15.23 -12.51
CA LEU A 66 -5.45 -14.53 -11.58
C LEU A 66 -6.91 -14.62 -12.05
N ALA A 67 -7.85 -14.75 -11.10
CA ALA A 67 -9.28 -14.82 -11.39
C ALA A 67 -9.85 -13.46 -11.83
N ALA A 68 -9.27 -12.35 -11.34
CA ALA A 68 -9.60 -10.98 -11.73
C ALA A 68 -8.34 -10.12 -11.81
N GLU A 69 -8.39 -9.06 -12.62
CA GLU A 69 -7.30 -8.09 -12.72
C GLU A 69 -7.31 -7.20 -11.48
N PRO A 70 -6.15 -7.02 -10.80
CA PRO A 70 -6.06 -6.18 -9.62
C PRO A 70 -6.15 -4.69 -9.97
N VAL A 71 -6.47 -3.90 -8.95
CA VAL A 71 -6.35 -2.44 -8.99
C VAL A 71 -5.30 -2.01 -7.96
N VAL A 72 -4.34 -1.18 -8.38
CA VAL A 72 -3.29 -0.63 -7.54
C VAL A 72 -3.54 0.87 -7.37
N ALA A 73 -3.71 1.32 -6.13
CA ALA A 73 -4.06 2.69 -5.79
C ALA A 73 -2.98 3.34 -4.91
N PRO A 74 -1.97 4.01 -5.48
CA PRO A 74 -1.01 4.76 -4.67
C PRO A 74 -1.66 6.02 -4.09
N VAL A 75 -1.46 6.24 -2.79
CA VAL A 75 -1.78 7.52 -2.14
C VAL A 75 -0.72 8.54 -2.55
N LEU A 76 -1.14 9.56 -3.29
CA LEU A 76 -0.20 10.55 -3.78
C LEU A 76 0.21 11.51 -2.64
N ARG A 77 1.47 11.90 -2.58
CA ARG A 77 2.58 11.65 -3.52
C ARG A 77 3.41 10.41 -3.16
N ALA A 78 3.57 10.07 -1.86
CA ALA A 78 4.55 9.10 -1.37
C ALA A 78 4.32 7.67 -1.90
N GLY A 79 3.06 7.25 -2.08
CA GLY A 79 2.70 5.95 -2.65
C GLY A 79 3.24 5.70 -4.07
N LEU A 80 3.54 6.77 -4.84
CA LEU A 80 4.19 6.63 -6.15
C LEU A 80 5.55 5.93 -6.08
N GLY A 81 6.26 6.04 -4.94
CA GLY A 81 7.53 5.34 -4.76
C GLY A 81 7.40 3.81 -4.74
N MET A 82 6.22 3.29 -4.42
CA MET A 82 5.93 1.86 -4.37
C MET A 82 5.29 1.34 -5.68
N LEU A 83 4.69 2.21 -6.47
CA LEU A 83 3.92 1.84 -7.67
C LEU A 83 4.72 1.03 -8.71
N PRO A 84 5.98 1.38 -9.07
CA PRO A 84 6.74 0.60 -10.04
C PRO A 84 6.95 -0.86 -9.61
N ALA A 85 7.19 -1.11 -8.32
CA ALA A 85 7.33 -2.45 -7.76
C ALA A 85 6.03 -3.26 -7.88
N ALA A 86 4.89 -2.63 -7.56
CA ALA A 86 3.58 -3.26 -7.67
C ALA A 86 3.25 -3.63 -9.13
N LEU A 87 3.48 -2.72 -10.08
CA LEU A 87 3.20 -2.98 -11.51
C LEU A 87 4.16 -3.99 -12.13
N ALA A 88 5.38 -4.12 -11.61
CA ALA A 88 6.29 -5.18 -12.05
C ALA A 88 5.79 -6.58 -11.67
N LEU A 89 5.16 -6.73 -10.50
CA LEU A 89 4.54 -7.99 -10.05
C LEU A 89 3.15 -8.22 -10.66
N LEU A 90 2.41 -7.16 -10.90
CA LEU A 90 1.02 -7.17 -11.37
C LEU A 90 0.90 -6.40 -12.70
N PRO A 91 1.48 -6.91 -13.80
CA PRO A 91 1.60 -6.16 -15.05
C PRO A 91 0.26 -5.89 -15.76
N THR A 92 -0.81 -6.60 -15.38
CA THR A 92 -2.17 -6.38 -15.90
C THR A 92 -3.03 -5.52 -14.96
N ALA A 93 -2.46 -5.03 -13.86
CA ALA A 93 -3.23 -4.24 -12.90
C ALA A 93 -3.66 -2.88 -13.47
N HIS A 94 -4.90 -2.50 -13.19
CA HIS A 94 -5.34 -1.13 -13.38
C HIS A 94 -4.74 -0.23 -12.30
N THR A 95 -4.54 1.04 -12.60
CA THR A 95 -4.03 2.00 -11.62
C THR A 95 -5.09 3.06 -11.33
N ALA A 96 -5.42 3.23 -10.05
CA ALA A 96 -6.22 4.32 -9.55
C ALA A 96 -5.31 5.36 -8.87
N PHE A 97 -5.51 6.66 -9.13
CA PHE A 97 -4.71 7.71 -8.49
C PHE A 97 -5.59 8.52 -7.55
N ILE A 98 -5.16 8.59 -6.28
CA ILE A 98 -5.85 9.37 -5.24
C ILE A 98 -4.84 10.37 -4.66
N GLY A 99 -5.06 11.64 -4.95
CA GLY A 99 -4.22 12.75 -4.49
C GLY A 99 -4.88 13.47 -3.33
N LEU A 100 -4.19 13.51 -2.18
CA LEU A 100 -4.67 14.18 -0.98
C LEU A 100 -3.72 15.31 -0.60
N ALA A 101 -4.28 16.46 -0.28
CA ALA A 101 -3.61 17.56 0.39
C ALA A 101 -4.17 17.70 1.80
N ARG A 102 -3.34 18.08 2.76
CA ARG A 102 -3.82 18.41 4.09
C ARG A 102 -4.28 19.88 4.07
N ASP A 103 -5.54 20.13 4.46
CA ASP A 103 -6.03 21.48 4.67
C ASP A 103 -5.22 22.15 5.78
N GLU A 104 -4.69 23.35 5.53
CA GLU A 104 -3.79 24.04 6.44
C GLU A 104 -4.47 24.47 7.75
N THR A 105 -5.80 24.63 7.72
CA THR A 105 -6.57 25.11 8.88
C THR A 105 -7.18 23.98 9.68
N THR A 106 -7.79 23.00 9.00
CA THR A 106 -8.51 21.90 9.65
C THR A 106 -7.67 20.66 9.83
N HIS A 107 -6.52 20.58 9.14
CA HIS A 107 -5.64 19.41 9.03
C HIS A 107 -6.33 18.14 8.49
N GLN A 108 -7.53 18.29 7.91
CA GLN A 108 -8.25 17.18 7.29
C GLN A 108 -7.72 16.92 5.88
N PRO A 109 -7.67 15.64 5.46
CA PRO A 109 -7.31 15.32 4.08
C PRO A 109 -8.40 15.81 3.14
N THR A 110 -8.02 16.59 2.12
CA THR A 110 -8.88 17.04 1.03
C THR A 110 -8.35 16.45 -0.27
N ALA A 111 -9.20 15.78 -1.03
CA ALA A 111 -8.83 15.23 -2.32
C ALA A 111 -8.68 16.35 -3.35
N TYR A 112 -7.54 16.36 -4.06
CA TYR A 112 -7.32 17.22 -5.23
C TYR A 112 -7.28 16.41 -6.54
N LEU A 113 -7.19 15.08 -6.44
CA LEU A 113 -7.25 14.17 -7.57
C LEU A 113 -7.94 12.87 -7.15
N GLU A 114 -8.95 12.48 -7.91
CA GLU A 114 -9.64 11.20 -7.80
C GLU A 114 -9.79 10.61 -9.20
N SER A 115 -8.80 9.83 -9.62
CA SER A 115 -8.83 9.06 -10.87
C SER A 115 -8.98 7.58 -10.52
N VAL A 116 -10.20 7.19 -10.21
CA VAL A 116 -10.57 5.84 -9.75
C VAL A 116 -11.64 5.28 -10.70
N PRO A 117 -11.55 4.01 -11.13
CA PRO A 117 -12.61 3.38 -11.91
C PRO A 117 -13.98 3.50 -11.22
N ASP A 118 -15.04 3.63 -12.00
CA ASP A 118 -16.41 3.81 -11.48
C ASP A 118 -16.94 2.56 -10.76
N ASP A 119 -16.47 1.37 -11.14
CA ASP A 119 -16.83 0.10 -10.51
C ASP A 119 -15.59 -0.72 -10.21
N LEU A 120 -15.42 -1.08 -8.94
CA LEU A 120 -14.34 -1.92 -8.42
C LEU A 120 -14.85 -3.28 -7.91
N ALA A 121 -16.13 -3.59 -8.13
CA ALA A 121 -16.71 -4.84 -7.66
C ALA A 121 -16.00 -6.05 -8.29
N GLY A 122 -15.56 -6.98 -7.42
CA GLY A 122 -14.88 -8.20 -7.85
C GLY A 122 -13.40 -8.03 -8.20
N HIS A 123 -12.86 -6.82 -8.17
CA HIS A 123 -11.43 -6.57 -8.36
C HIS A 123 -10.68 -6.55 -7.02
N PRO A 124 -9.57 -7.30 -6.88
CA PRO A 124 -8.67 -7.12 -5.74
C PRO A 124 -8.06 -5.70 -5.76
N VAL A 125 -8.09 -4.99 -4.64
CA VAL A 125 -7.61 -3.61 -4.55
C VAL A 125 -6.44 -3.52 -3.57
N PHE A 126 -5.33 -2.90 -4.01
CA PHE A 126 -4.13 -2.65 -3.20
C PHE A 126 -3.93 -1.15 -3.05
N LEU A 127 -4.09 -0.64 -1.83
CA LEU A 127 -3.79 0.75 -1.48
C LEU A 127 -2.33 0.85 -1.05
N LEU A 128 -1.51 1.63 -1.77
CA LEU A 128 -0.09 1.80 -1.46
C LEU A 128 0.14 3.12 -0.73
N ASP A 129 0.51 3.05 0.54
CA ASP A 129 0.89 4.21 1.34
C ASP A 129 2.08 3.84 2.23
N PRO A 130 3.29 4.35 1.98
CA PRO A 130 4.48 3.94 2.73
C PRO A 130 4.40 4.25 4.23
N MET A 131 3.55 5.20 4.65
CA MET A 131 3.52 5.73 6.03
C MET A 131 2.10 5.70 6.59
N LEU A 132 1.67 4.58 7.16
CA LEU A 132 0.39 4.51 7.87
C LEU A 132 0.52 5.12 9.28
N ALA A 133 0.52 6.47 9.34
CA ALA A 133 0.71 7.23 10.58
C ALA A 133 -0.62 7.41 11.33
N THR A 134 -1.36 8.51 11.11
CA THR A 134 -2.67 8.75 11.76
C THR A 134 -3.81 7.94 11.14
N GLY A 135 -3.60 7.35 9.97
CA GLY A 135 -4.63 6.65 9.21
C GLY A 135 -5.57 7.55 8.40
N GLY A 136 -5.54 8.88 8.59
CA GLY A 136 -6.51 9.79 7.97
C GLY A 136 -6.52 9.73 6.44
N SER A 137 -5.35 9.76 5.79
CA SER A 137 -5.24 9.65 4.32
C SER A 137 -5.71 8.28 3.82
N ALA A 138 -5.23 7.22 4.45
CA ALA A 138 -5.64 5.86 4.10
C ALA A 138 -7.16 5.67 4.27
N LEU A 139 -7.74 6.17 5.37
CA LEU A 139 -9.17 6.08 5.64
C LEU A 139 -10.01 6.82 4.58
N HIS A 140 -9.57 8.01 4.15
CA HIS A 140 -10.23 8.72 3.07
C HIS A 140 -10.21 7.92 1.76
N CYS A 141 -9.03 7.39 1.38
CA CYS A 141 -8.90 6.55 0.19
C CYS A 141 -9.75 5.28 0.28
N LEU A 142 -9.74 4.60 1.43
CA LEU A 142 -10.52 3.38 1.65
C LEU A 142 -12.01 3.63 1.49
N ARG A 143 -12.55 4.72 2.04
CA ARG A 143 -13.96 5.09 1.88
C ARG A 143 -14.30 5.32 0.41
N LEU A 144 -13.49 6.08 -0.33
CA LEU A 144 -13.68 6.30 -1.76
C LEU A 144 -13.70 4.97 -2.55
N LEU A 145 -12.76 4.06 -2.26
CA LEU A 145 -12.69 2.76 -2.92
C LEU A 145 -13.88 1.87 -2.57
N LEU A 146 -14.35 1.88 -1.31
CA LEU A 146 -15.54 1.17 -0.87
C LEU A 146 -16.81 1.70 -1.54
N ASP A 147 -16.93 3.03 -1.69
CA ASP A 147 -18.05 3.69 -2.40
C ASP A 147 -18.10 3.31 -3.89
N ARG A 148 -16.95 2.93 -4.47
CA ARG A 148 -16.83 2.37 -5.84
C ARG A 148 -17.01 0.85 -5.89
N GLY A 149 -17.44 0.22 -4.80
CA GLY A 149 -17.75 -1.22 -4.75
C GLY A 149 -16.59 -2.14 -4.39
N ALA A 150 -15.40 -1.62 -4.08
CA ALA A 150 -14.28 -2.46 -3.62
C ALA A 150 -14.63 -3.21 -2.34
N ARG A 151 -14.09 -4.45 -2.21
CA ARG A 151 -14.20 -5.27 -1.00
C ARG A 151 -12.85 -5.97 -0.77
N GLY A 152 -12.59 -6.34 0.49
CA GLY A 152 -11.37 -7.06 0.84
C GLY A 152 -10.10 -6.29 0.45
N ILE A 153 -10.08 -4.98 0.65
CA ILE A 153 -8.95 -4.12 0.27
C ILE A 153 -7.71 -4.48 1.08
N THR A 154 -6.55 -4.46 0.44
CA THR A 154 -5.26 -4.62 1.12
C THR A 154 -4.49 -3.30 1.10
N VAL A 155 -4.19 -2.77 2.29
CA VAL A 155 -3.26 -1.65 2.47
C VAL A 155 -1.84 -2.21 2.54
N VAL A 156 -0.94 -1.66 1.73
CA VAL A 156 0.49 -2.02 1.75
C VAL A 156 1.27 -0.82 2.24
N ALA A 157 1.88 -0.95 3.42
CA ALA A 157 2.64 0.11 4.07
C ALA A 157 4.09 -0.32 4.35
N VAL A 158 5.03 0.62 4.31
CA VAL A 158 6.41 0.34 4.74
C VAL A 158 6.44 0.27 6.27
N VAL A 159 5.93 1.30 6.93
CA VAL A 159 5.78 1.35 8.39
C VAL A 159 4.38 1.80 8.77
N ALA A 160 3.87 1.26 9.87
CA ALA A 160 2.60 1.63 10.45
C ALA A 160 2.77 2.05 11.92
N ALA A 161 1.90 2.93 12.40
CA ALA A 161 1.73 3.22 13.82
C ALA A 161 0.47 2.54 14.35
N PRO A 162 0.45 2.15 15.64
CA PRO A 162 -0.76 1.60 16.28
C PRO A 162 -1.98 2.51 16.15
N GLU A 163 -1.77 3.83 16.24
CA GLU A 163 -2.82 4.84 16.10
C GLU A 163 -3.48 4.80 14.72
N GLY A 164 -2.68 4.59 13.67
CA GLY A 164 -3.19 4.44 12.30
C GLY A 164 -4.03 3.18 12.13
N LEU A 165 -3.59 2.06 12.68
CA LEU A 165 -4.35 0.80 12.65
C LEU A 165 -5.69 0.92 13.38
N VAL A 166 -5.70 1.52 14.56
CA VAL A 166 -6.92 1.80 15.34
C VAL A 166 -7.85 2.74 14.57
N ALA A 167 -7.31 3.76 13.91
CA ALA A 167 -8.10 4.68 13.11
C ALA A 167 -8.79 3.97 11.92
N LEU A 168 -8.10 3.04 11.25
CA LEU A 168 -8.73 2.24 10.18
C LEU A 168 -9.83 1.33 10.72
N GLU A 169 -9.60 0.68 11.86
CA GLU A 169 -10.58 -0.23 12.45
C GLU A 169 -11.84 0.50 12.90
N SER A 170 -11.69 1.66 13.55
CA SER A 170 -12.80 2.44 14.08
C SER A 170 -13.48 3.34 13.06
N GLY A 171 -12.78 3.72 12.00
CA GLY A 171 -13.23 4.70 11.00
C GLY A 171 -13.97 4.10 9.80
N LEU A 172 -13.97 2.77 9.64
CA LEU A 172 -14.67 2.04 8.58
C LEU A 172 -15.95 1.37 9.11
N PRO A 173 -16.92 1.06 8.22
CA PRO A 173 -18.01 0.13 8.54
C PRO A 173 -17.45 -1.20 9.05
N ALA A 174 -18.11 -1.84 10.00
CA ALA A 174 -17.60 -3.03 10.69
C ALA A 174 -17.30 -4.21 9.74
N ASP A 175 -18.11 -4.41 8.72
CA ASP A 175 -17.91 -5.41 7.66
C ASP A 175 -16.65 -5.11 6.84
N ALA A 176 -16.48 -3.86 6.39
CA ALA A 176 -15.31 -3.43 5.64
C ALA A 176 -14.03 -3.52 6.49
N ALA A 177 -14.09 -3.13 7.75
CA ALA A 177 -12.96 -3.26 8.68
C ALA A 177 -12.57 -4.73 8.93
N ALA A 178 -13.56 -5.64 8.99
CA ALA A 178 -13.32 -7.07 9.16
C ALA A 178 -12.63 -7.71 7.94
N GLU A 179 -12.87 -7.19 6.74
CA GLU A 179 -12.27 -7.67 5.50
C GLU A 179 -10.96 -6.96 5.14
N LEU A 180 -10.64 -5.84 5.82
CA LEU A 180 -9.43 -5.06 5.53
C LEU A 180 -8.17 -5.81 5.98
N THR A 181 -7.20 -5.92 5.08
CA THR A 181 -5.86 -6.41 5.39
C THR A 181 -4.85 -5.27 5.33
N VAL A 182 -3.94 -5.22 6.30
CA VAL A 182 -2.77 -4.33 6.28
C VAL A 182 -1.52 -5.19 6.23
N VAL A 183 -0.71 -5.02 5.19
CA VAL A 183 0.61 -5.65 5.06
C VAL A 183 1.67 -4.58 5.27
N ALA A 184 2.55 -4.79 6.25
CA ALA A 184 3.59 -3.82 6.61
C ALA A 184 4.94 -4.49 6.86
N ALA A 185 6.05 -3.76 6.67
CA ALA A 185 7.36 -4.26 7.05
C ALA A 185 7.61 -4.11 8.57
N ALA A 186 6.99 -3.12 9.20
CA ALA A 186 7.03 -2.95 10.66
C ALA A 186 5.82 -2.19 11.18
N VAL A 187 5.46 -2.46 12.43
CA VAL A 187 4.61 -1.59 13.25
C VAL A 187 5.54 -0.94 14.28
N ASP A 188 5.60 0.37 14.24
CA ASP A 188 6.46 1.15 15.12
C ASP A 188 5.75 1.51 16.44
N GLU A 189 6.47 2.17 17.37
CA GLU A 189 6.00 2.31 18.74
C GLU A 189 4.78 3.22 18.88
N ARG A 190 4.79 4.38 18.22
CA ARG A 190 3.78 5.42 18.36
C ARG A 190 3.96 6.55 17.35
N LEU A 191 3.06 7.52 17.40
CA LEU A 191 3.26 8.85 16.80
C LEU A 191 3.89 9.82 17.83
N ASN A 192 4.70 10.79 17.32
CA ASN A 192 5.12 11.93 18.11
C ASN A 192 4.08 13.06 18.07
N ASP A 193 4.34 14.18 18.77
CA ASP A 193 3.45 15.34 18.88
C ASP A 193 3.13 16.03 17.53
N THR A 194 3.94 15.80 16.52
CA THR A 194 3.74 16.28 15.14
C THR A 194 3.21 15.21 14.19
N ALA A 195 2.69 14.09 14.73
CA ALA A 195 2.12 12.97 14.01
C ALA A 195 3.08 12.21 13.08
N TYR A 196 4.39 12.25 13.36
CA TYR A 196 5.36 11.37 12.73
C TYR A 196 5.47 10.04 13.48
N ILE A 197 5.64 8.96 12.72
CA ILE A 197 5.90 7.63 13.26
C ILE A 197 7.28 7.60 13.92
N VAL A 198 7.38 7.00 15.11
CA VAL A 198 8.63 6.87 15.89
C VAL A 198 8.88 5.39 16.19
N PRO A 199 10.07 4.85 15.84
CA PRO A 199 11.24 5.52 15.24
C PRO A 199 11.06 5.95 13.78
N GLY A 200 10.14 5.35 13.01
CA GLY A 200 9.78 5.76 11.65
C GLY A 200 10.94 5.72 10.65
N LEU A 201 10.80 6.53 9.62
CA LEU A 201 11.82 6.76 8.59
C LEU A 201 11.81 8.22 8.08
N GLY A 202 11.17 9.15 8.82
CA GLY A 202 10.98 10.54 8.42
C GLY A 202 9.81 10.70 7.44
N ASP A 203 9.81 11.80 6.66
CA ASP A 203 8.82 12.02 5.60
C ASP A 203 9.22 11.25 4.35
N ALA A 204 8.42 10.25 4.00
CA ALA A 204 8.69 9.40 2.83
C ALA A 204 8.61 10.19 1.51
N GLY A 205 7.66 11.13 1.38
CA GLY A 205 7.51 11.96 0.21
C GLY A 205 8.74 12.81 -0.05
N ASP A 206 9.25 13.47 0.99
CA ASP A 206 10.44 14.31 0.92
C ASP A 206 11.71 13.48 0.64
N ARG A 207 11.82 12.30 1.26
CA ARG A 207 12.94 11.39 1.02
C ARG A 207 12.95 10.81 -0.40
N ILE A 208 11.76 10.57 -0.98
CA ILE A 208 11.62 10.07 -2.36
C ILE A 208 11.84 11.19 -3.38
N PHE A 209 11.16 12.34 -3.21
CA PHE A 209 11.08 13.38 -4.24
C PHE A 209 12.02 14.58 -3.96
N GLY A 210 12.33 14.85 -2.72
CA GLY A 210 13.11 15.99 -2.25
C GLY A 210 12.24 17.22 -1.98
N LEU A 211 12.64 18.00 -1.00
CA LEU A 211 12.22 19.40 -0.89
C LEU A 211 13.01 20.21 -1.93
N MET A 212 12.35 21.08 -2.69
CA MET A 212 13.02 22.12 -3.46
C MET A 212 13.11 23.39 -2.62
#